data_36f9900b62cf89ea711aafd93d1fd781
#
_entry.id   36f9900b62cf89ea711aafd93d1fd781
#
_cell.length_a   1.000
_cell.length_b   1.000
_cell.length_c   1.000
_cell.angle_alpha   90.00
_cell.angle_beta   90.00
_cell.angle_gamma   90.00
#
_symmetry.space_group_name_H-M   'P 1'
#
loop_
_entity.id
_entity.type
_entity.pdbx_description
1 polymer ?
#
loop_
_entity_poly.entity_id
_entity_poly.type
_entity_poly.pdbx_seq_one_letter_code
_entity_poly.pdbx_strand_id
1 'polypeptide(L)'
;SHAHAMWDVNVDLAGFDKATAQLRKTRQISSSGKRDRLPTTAELKKLTEYFYRKWQKPVYSYPMHLIVWFAIFSCRRESEITEMLLADYDEDNDVWKVRDLKNPNGSKGNHKEFNVLEPCRKMIELLQVKSTRKRMLNRGYDKDLLIPLSPKTIGGEFRNACKILGIEDLRFHDLRHEGCTRLAEQGFTIPQIQQVSLHDSWGSLERYVSVKKRKKTIE
;
A
#
# COMPACT_ATOMS: atom_id res chain seq x y z
N SER A 1 -21.21 -7.89 8.90
CA SER A 1 -21.18 -8.38 7.52
C SER A 1 -22.23 -7.65 6.68
N HIS A 2 -22.09 -7.67 5.36
CA HIS A 2 -23.00 -6.96 4.45
C HIS A 2 -24.46 -7.49 4.56
N ALA A 3 -24.62 -8.78 4.78
CA ALA A 3 -25.92 -9.42 5.00
C ALA A 3 -26.60 -8.93 6.29
N HIS A 4 -25.83 -8.66 7.33
CA HIS A 4 -26.38 -8.17 8.62
C HIS A 4 -26.96 -6.75 8.48
N ALA A 5 -26.33 -5.90 7.68
CA ALA A 5 -26.79 -4.53 7.47
C ALA A 5 -28.00 -4.40 6.53
N MET A 6 -28.18 -5.33 5.61
CA MET A 6 -29.27 -5.28 4.62
C MET A 6 -30.55 -6.02 5.03
N TRP A 7 -30.46 -7.07 5.87
CA TRP A 7 -31.57 -7.99 6.05
C TRP A 7 -31.97 -8.20 7.51
N ASP A 8 -31.32 -7.53 8.46
CA ASP A 8 -31.51 -7.71 9.91
C ASP A 8 -31.50 -9.19 10.34
N VAL A 9 -30.67 -9.99 9.66
CA VAL A 9 -30.54 -11.43 9.89
C VAL A 9 -29.35 -11.66 10.82
N ASN A 10 -29.60 -12.34 11.93
CA ASN A 10 -28.55 -12.75 12.85
C ASN A 10 -27.77 -13.92 12.22
N VAL A 11 -26.63 -13.62 11.58
CA VAL A 11 -25.77 -14.62 10.94
C VAL A 11 -24.84 -15.21 11.97
N ASP A 12 -24.89 -16.53 12.19
CA ASP A 12 -23.92 -17.25 13.01
C ASP A 12 -22.53 -17.23 12.36
N LEU A 13 -21.74 -16.22 12.69
CA LEU A 13 -20.37 -16.07 12.18
C LEU A 13 -19.44 -17.17 12.72
N ALA A 14 -19.68 -17.68 13.92
CA ALA A 14 -18.85 -18.75 14.50
C ALA A 14 -19.08 -20.08 13.77
N GLY A 15 -20.33 -20.40 13.41
CA GLY A 15 -20.67 -21.55 12.57
C GLY A 15 -20.07 -21.43 11.16
N PHE A 16 -20.14 -20.25 10.56
CA PHE A 16 -19.54 -19.97 9.25
C PHE A 16 -18.02 -20.14 9.26
N ASP A 17 -17.33 -19.64 10.29
CA ASP A 17 -15.87 -19.77 10.42
C ASP A 17 -15.45 -21.22 10.62
N LYS A 18 -16.19 -22.00 11.44
CA LYS A 18 -15.95 -23.46 11.60
C LYS A 18 -16.15 -24.22 10.30
N ALA A 19 -17.25 -23.96 9.59
CA ALA A 19 -17.53 -24.58 8.29
C ALA A 19 -16.45 -24.24 7.26
N THR A 20 -16.02 -22.99 7.20
CA THR A 20 -14.94 -22.53 6.31
C THR A 20 -13.62 -23.20 6.66
N ALA A 21 -13.28 -23.33 7.94
CA ALA A 21 -12.06 -24.01 8.40
C ALA A 21 -12.09 -25.50 8.01
N GLN A 22 -13.26 -26.15 8.16
CA GLN A 22 -13.43 -27.54 7.77
C GLN A 22 -13.33 -27.75 6.25
N LEU A 23 -13.96 -26.88 5.46
CA LEU A 23 -13.87 -26.93 4.00
C LEU A 23 -12.44 -26.71 3.48
N ARG A 24 -11.65 -25.86 4.16
CA ARG A 24 -10.21 -25.70 3.89
C ARG A 24 -9.43 -26.98 4.24
N LYS A 25 -9.71 -27.58 5.40
CA LYS A 25 -9.05 -28.81 5.85
C LYS A 25 -9.32 -29.98 4.90
N THR A 26 -10.53 -30.07 4.36
CA THR A 26 -10.93 -31.08 3.37
C THR A 26 -10.55 -30.69 1.92
N ARG A 27 -9.84 -29.59 1.70
CA ARG A 27 -9.44 -29.08 0.39
C ARG A 27 -10.59 -28.79 -0.58
N GLN A 28 -11.82 -28.64 -0.09
CA GLN A 28 -12.97 -28.27 -0.90
C GLN A 28 -13.00 -26.79 -1.26
N ILE A 29 -12.38 -25.95 -0.43
CA ILE A 29 -12.06 -24.56 -0.75
C ILE A 29 -10.56 -24.32 -0.57
N SER A 30 -9.93 -23.69 -1.54
CA SER A 30 -8.53 -23.27 -1.43
C SER A 30 -8.43 -21.93 -0.70
N SER A 31 -7.33 -21.71 0.03
CA SER A 31 -6.90 -20.34 0.30
C SER A 31 -6.54 -19.68 -1.02
N SER A 32 -6.87 -18.40 -1.20
CA SER A 32 -6.38 -17.67 -2.37
C SER A 32 -4.85 -17.81 -2.44
N GLY A 33 -4.34 -18.24 -3.58
CA GLY A 33 -2.89 -18.39 -3.79
C GLY A 33 -2.15 -17.11 -3.41
N LYS A 34 -1.00 -17.25 -2.77
CA LYS A 34 -0.12 -16.12 -2.47
C LYS A 34 0.29 -15.50 -3.81
N ARG A 35 0.00 -14.21 -3.97
CA ARG A 35 0.34 -13.46 -5.18
C ARG A 35 1.82 -13.04 -5.13
N ASP A 36 2.58 -13.38 -6.17
CA ASP A 36 4.02 -13.11 -6.26
C ASP A 36 4.38 -12.11 -7.36
N ARG A 37 3.38 -11.45 -7.97
CA ARG A 37 3.56 -10.45 -9.02
C ARG A 37 4.29 -9.22 -8.47
N LEU A 38 5.44 -8.90 -9.06
CA LEU A 38 6.19 -7.66 -8.83
C LEU A 38 6.20 -6.83 -10.11
N PRO A 39 6.14 -5.50 -10.03
CA PRO A 39 6.34 -4.66 -11.20
C PRO A 39 7.78 -4.79 -11.68
N THR A 40 7.97 -4.82 -12.99
CA THR A 40 9.30 -4.69 -13.60
C THR A 40 9.78 -3.23 -13.53
N THR A 41 11.08 -3.02 -13.63
CA THR A 41 11.65 -1.66 -13.72
C THR A 41 11.08 -0.88 -14.90
N ALA A 42 10.87 -1.55 -16.04
CA ALA A 42 10.28 -0.94 -17.23
C ALA A 42 8.81 -0.51 -17.00
N GLU A 43 8.02 -1.33 -16.29
CA GLU A 43 6.63 -0.98 -15.93
C GLU A 43 6.58 0.19 -14.96
N LEU A 44 7.42 0.20 -13.94
CA LEU A 44 7.51 1.33 -13.00
C LEU A 44 7.92 2.63 -13.71
N LYS A 45 8.88 2.56 -14.64
CA LYS A 45 9.28 3.70 -15.46
C LYS A 45 8.10 4.23 -16.29
N LYS A 46 7.40 3.34 -17.03
CA LYS A 46 6.22 3.70 -17.82
C LYS A 46 5.13 4.34 -16.96
N LEU A 47 4.82 3.77 -15.79
CA LEU A 47 3.82 4.32 -14.85
C LEU A 47 4.23 5.70 -14.34
N THR A 48 5.49 5.85 -13.92
CA THR A 48 6.01 7.13 -13.42
C THR A 48 5.92 8.21 -14.49
N GLU A 49 6.40 7.93 -15.70
CA GLU A 49 6.34 8.87 -16.83
C GLU A 49 4.91 9.24 -17.21
N TYR A 50 4.02 8.26 -17.28
CA TYR A 50 2.61 8.48 -17.60
C TYR A 50 1.94 9.38 -16.56
N PHE A 51 2.10 9.08 -15.26
CA PHE A 51 1.52 9.88 -14.20
C PHE A 51 2.18 11.26 -14.09
N TYR A 52 3.47 11.37 -14.33
CA TYR A 52 4.15 12.67 -14.37
C TYR A 52 3.62 13.54 -15.51
N ARG A 53 3.46 13.00 -16.73
CA ARG A 53 2.84 13.72 -17.86
C ARG A 53 1.40 14.15 -17.56
N LYS A 54 0.61 13.31 -16.90
CA LYS A 54 -0.74 13.71 -16.43
C LYS A 54 -0.66 14.85 -15.43
N TRP A 55 0.29 14.77 -14.50
CA TRP A 55 0.52 15.80 -13.48
C TRP A 55 0.92 17.15 -14.08
N GLN A 56 1.58 17.20 -15.23
CA GLN A 56 1.90 18.46 -15.90
C GLN A 56 0.64 19.24 -16.35
N LYS A 57 -0.51 18.56 -16.47
CA LYS A 57 -1.77 19.22 -16.81
C LYS A 57 -2.36 19.90 -15.57
N PRO A 58 -2.61 21.24 -15.58
CA PRO A 58 -3.10 21.96 -14.39
C PRO A 58 -4.42 21.43 -13.82
N VAL A 59 -5.28 20.90 -14.68
CA VAL A 59 -6.59 20.33 -14.28
C VAL A 59 -6.47 19.02 -13.50
N TYR A 60 -5.33 18.31 -13.61
CA TYR A 60 -5.12 17.03 -12.96
C TYR A 60 -4.63 17.24 -11.52
N SER A 61 -5.33 16.69 -10.55
CA SER A 61 -5.13 16.97 -9.13
C SER A 61 -4.48 15.81 -8.34
N TYR A 62 -4.15 14.70 -9.01
CA TYR A 62 -3.64 13.49 -8.36
C TYR A 62 -2.14 13.30 -8.64
N PRO A 63 -1.23 13.54 -7.68
CA PRO A 63 0.20 13.35 -7.88
C PRO A 63 0.58 11.85 -7.84
N MET A 64 -0.04 11.06 -8.72
CA MET A 64 0.11 9.59 -8.73
C MET A 64 1.54 9.13 -8.92
N HIS A 65 2.39 9.89 -9.61
CA HIS A 65 3.83 9.61 -9.74
C HIS A 65 4.55 9.64 -8.38
N LEU A 66 4.12 10.49 -7.44
CA LEU A 66 4.65 10.53 -6.07
C LEU A 66 3.98 9.45 -5.20
N ILE A 67 2.67 9.26 -5.33
CA ILE A 67 1.89 8.30 -4.53
C ILE A 67 2.36 6.86 -4.78
N VAL A 68 2.67 6.49 -6.03
CA VAL A 68 3.21 5.17 -6.38
C VAL A 68 4.55 4.93 -5.66
N TRP A 69 5.47 5.88 -5.69
CA TRP A 69 6.76 5.74 -5.02
C TRP A 69 6.65 5.81 -3.51
N PHE A 70 5.75 6.64 -2.98
CA PHE A 70 5.44 6.64 -1.55
C PHE A 70 4.92 5.28 -1.08
N ALA A 71 4.02 4.64 -1.84
CA ALA A 71 3.51 3.32 -1.51
C ALA A 71 4.61 2.23 -1.51
N ILE A 72 5.57 2.32 -2.46
CA ILE A 72 6.73 1.42 -2.51
C ILE A 72 7.64 1.65 -1.30
N PHE A 73 8.05 2.90 -1.03
CA PHE A 73 9.03 3.19 0.01
C PHE A 73 8.49 3.08 1.44
N SER A 74 7.20 3.35 1.64
CA SER A 74 6.54 3.15 2.92
C SER A 74 6.07 1.71 3.15
N CYS A 75 6.02 0.87 2.12
CA CYS A 75 5.41 -0.46 2.16
C CYS A 75 3.96 -0.44 2.69
N ARG A 76 3.20 0.65 2.50
CA ARG A 76 1.83 0.80 3.01
C ARG A 76 0.78 0.29 2.03
N ARG A 77 -0.36 -0.15 2.59
CA ARG A 77 -1.54 -0.48 1.79
C ARG A 77 -2.22 0.79 1.30
N GLU A 78 -2.98 0.67 0.22
CA GLU A 78 -3.74 1.78 -0.36
C GLU A 78 -4.65 2.49 0.65
N SER A 79 -5.38 1.74 1.49
CA SER A 79 -6.21 2.31 2.54
C SER A 79 -5.39 3.01 3.63
N GLU A 80 -4.24 2.44 4.01
CA GLU A 80 -3.38 3.02 5.04
C GLU A 80 -2.83 4.39 4.60
N ILE A 81 -2.33 4.52 3.35
CA ILE A 81 -1.75 5.79 2.86
C ILE A 81 -2.76 6.94 2.77
N THR A 82 -4.04 6.62 2.65
CA THR A 82 -5.13 7.62 2.56
C THR A 82 -5.71 8.01 3.92
N GLU A 83 -5.26 7.35 4.99
CA GLU A 83 -5.68 7.61 6.37
C GLU A 83 -4.54 8.16 7.25
N MET A 84 -3.35 8.39 6.66
CA MET A 84 -2.19 8.90 7.37
C MET A 84 -2.34 10.38 7.69
N LEU A 85 -2.46 10.70 9.01
CA LEU A 85 -2.53 12.07 9.49
C LEU A 85 -1.15 12.71 9.55
N LEU A 86 -1.01 13.95 9.10
CA LEU A 86 0.23 14.70 9.19
C LEU A 86 0.72 14.86 10.64
N ALA A 87 -0.21 14.99 11.60
CA ALA A 87 0.10 15.09 13.02
C ALA A 87 0.68 13.80 13.64
N ASP A 88 0.61 12.66 12.93
CA ASP A 88 1.15 11.39 13.40
C ASP A 88 2.60 11.15 12.91
N TYR A 89 3.19 12.10 12.21
CA TYR A 89 4.59 12.03 11.78
C TYR A 89 5.51 12.71 12.80
N ASP A 90 6.37 11.93 13.41
CA ASP A 90 7.49 12.39 14.24
C ASP A 90 8.70 12.58 13.31
N GLU A 91 8.94 13.83 12.95
CA GLU A 91 10.02 14.23 12.03
C GLU A 91 11.40 14.08 12.66
N ASP A 92 11.49 14.25 13.98
CA ASP A 92 12.76 14.19 14.71
C ASP A 92 13.29 12.75 14.83
N ASN A 93 12.38 11.78 14.94
CA ASN A 93 12.71 10.36 15.07
C ASN A 93 12.50 9.56 13.77
N ASP A 94 12.05 10.18 12.69
CA ASP A 94 11.70 9.53 11.42
C ASP A 94 10.71 8.36 11.60
N VAL A 95 9.66 8.58 12.40
CA VAL A 95 8.65 7.57 12.70
C VAL A 95 7.25 8.10 12.39
N TRP A 96 6.42 7.26 11.78
CA TRP A 96 5.01 7.59 11.50
C TRP A 96 4.06 6.59 12.15
N LYS A 97 3.13 7.09 12.93
CA LYS A 97 2.07 6.29 13.55
C LYS A 97 0.95 6.02 12.53
N VAL A 98 0.67 4.74 12.30
CA VAL A 98 -0.45 4.28 11.48
C VAL A 98 -1.55 3.78 12.42
N ARG A 99 -2.74 4.34 12.25
CA ARG A 99 -3.89 4.03 13.12
C ARG A 99 -4.71 2.89 12.54
N ASP A 100 -5.35 2.14 13.42
CA ASP A 100 -6.37 1.13 13.11
C ASP A 100 -5.97 0.13 11.99
N LEU A 101 -4.72 -0.32 12.05
CA LEU A 101 -4.18 -1.31 11.11
C LEU A 101 -5.08 -2.53 11.03
N LYS A 102 -5.41 -2.93 9.80
CA LYS A 102 -6.25 -4.11 9.54
C LYS A 102 -5.66 -5.35 10.19
N ASN A 103 -6.42 -5.94 11.11
CA ASN A 103 -6.08 -7.16 11.82
C ASN A 103 -7.29 -8.11 11.79
N PRO A 104 -7.09 -9.44 11.64
CA PRO A 104 -8.18 -10.42 11.72
C PRO A 104 -8.99 -10.37 13.01
N ASN A 105 -8.37 -9.96 14.11
CA ASN A 105 -9.00 -9.86 15.45
C ASN A 105 -9.63 -8.48 15.74
N GLY A 106 -9.72 -7.61 14.75
CA GLY A 106 -10.25 -6.26 14.87
C GLY A 106 -9.17 -5.18 14.66
N SER A 107 -9.54 -4.11 13.98
CA SER A 107 -8.60 -3.05 13.62
C SER A 107 -8.59 -1.90 14.63
N LYS A 108 -9.71 -1.63 15.29
CA LYS A 108 -9.87 -0.49 16.21
C LYS A 108 -8.86 -0.56 17.38
N GLY A 109 -8.06 0.49 17.52
CA GLY A 109 -7.01 0.57 18.55
C GLY A 109 -5.72 -0.16 18.18
N ASN A 110 -5.63 -0.85 17.04
CA ASN A 110 -4.40 -1.48 16.58
C ASN A 110 -3.51 -0.43 15.88
N HIS A 111 -2.86 0.40 16.68
CA HIS A 111 -1.94 1.42 16.19
C HIS A 111 -0.51 0.89 16.21
N LYS A 112 0.25 1.16 15.17
CA LYS A 112 1.67 0.81 15.08
C LYS A 112 2.44 1.96 14.45
N GLU A 113 3.72 2.02 14.75
CA GLU A 113 4.65 2.99 14.19
C GLU A 113 5.59 2.30 13.21
N PHE A 114 5.87 2.95 12.07
CA PHE A 114 6.85 2.46 11.12
C PHE A 114 7.99 3.46 10.92
N ASN A 115 9.18 2.92 10.67
CA ASN A 115 10.36 3.73 10.42
C ASN A 115 10.28 4.33 9.01
N VAL A 116 10.39 5.64 8.93
CA VAL A 116 10.40 6.42 7.68
C VAL A 116 11.83 6.49 7.18
N LEU A 117 12.17 5.67 6.19
CA LEU A 117 13.49 5.69 5.56
C LEU A 117 13.63 6.90 4.63
N GLU A 118 14.89 7.32 4.37
CA GLU A 118 15.19 8.50 3.55
C GLU A 118 14.42 8.57 2.21
N PRO A 119 14.30 7.51 1.39
CA PRO A 119 13.52 7.59 0.15
C PRO A 119 12.03 7.88 0.39
N CYS A 120 11.47 7.37 1.51
CA CYS A 120 10.09 7.63 1.91
C CYS A 120 9.93 9.08 2.36
N ARG A 121 10.85 9.61 3.17
CA ARG A 121 10.88 11.02 3.61
C ARG A 121 10.88 11.98 2.43
N LYS A 122 11.71 11.75 1.43
CA LYS A 122 11.70 12.55 0.18
C LYS A 122 10.34 12.59 -0.50
N MET A 123 9.60 11.48 -0.51
CA MET A 123 8.24 11.46 -1.06
C MET A 123 7.26 12.26 -0.20
N ILE A 124 7.40 12.20 1.13
CA ILE A 124 6.61 12.99 2.08
C ILE A 124 6.83 14.48 1.83
N GLU A 125 8.08 14.92 1.74
CA GLU A 125 8.44 16.31 1.45
C GLU A 125 7.83 16.79 0.13
N LEU A 126 7.95 16.00 -0.95
CA LEU A 126 7.37 16.33 -2.26
C LEU A 126 5.84 16.40 -2.24
N LEU A 127 5.18 15.51 -1.48
CA LEU A 127 3.74 15.53 -1.29
C LEU A 127 3.28 16.75 -0.46
N GLN A 128 4.13 17.27 0.43
CA GLN A 128 3.87 18.45 1.25
C GLN A 128 4.23 19.78 0.55
N VAL A 129 4.90 19.76 -0.60
CA VAL A 129 5.15 20.98 -1.37
C VAL A 129 3.84 21.75 -1.57
N LYS A 130 3.84 23.03 -1.25
CA LYS A 130 2.66 23.91 -1.20
C LYS A 130 1.78 23.83 -2.46
N SER A 131 2.40 23.80 -3.64
CA SER A 131 1.68 23.65 -4.92
C SER A 131 1.03 22.27 -5.09
N THR A 132 1.72 21.20 -4.67
CA THR A 132 1.21 19.83 -4.70
C THR A 132 0.02 19.69 -3.74
N ARG A 133 0.17 20.16 -2.50
CA ARG A 133 -0.91 20.17 -1.50
C ARG A 133 -2.14 20.91 -2.00
N LYS A 134 -1.98 22.14 -2.51
CA LYS A 134 -3.09 22.92 -3.04
C LYS A 134 -3.86 22.16 -4.12
N ARG A 135 -3.17 21.49 -5.04
CA ARG A 135 -3.81 20.71 -6.11
C ARG A 135 -4.53 19.48 -5.59
N MET A 136 -3.96 18.74 -4.65
CA MET A 136 -4.63 17.60 -4.02
C MET A 136 -5.90 18.04 -3.30
N LEU A 137 -5.85 19.13 -2.54
CA LEU A 137 -6.97 19.64 -1.76
C LEU A 137 -8.14 20.16 -2.63
N ASN A 138 -7.93 20.48 -3.90
CA ASN A 138 -9.02 20.78 -4.82
C ASN A 138 -9.99 19.60 -5.03
N ARG A 139 -9.54 18.38 -4.77
CA ARG A 139 -10.33 17.13 -4.89
C ARG A 139 -10.32 16.31 -3.59
N GLY A 140 -9.52 16.72 -2.63
CA GLY A 140 -9.41 16.10 -1.33
C GLY A 140 -10.52 16.50 -0.39
N TYR A 141 -10.73 15.71 0.63
CA TYR A 141 -11.80 15.88 1.62
C TYR A 141 -11.28 16.21 3.02
N ASP A 142 -9.98 16.04 3.27
CA ASP A 142 -9.39 16.32 4.59
C ASP A 142 -7.97 16.88 4.45
N LYS A 143 -7.77 18.11 4.93
CA LYS A 143 -6.49 18.81 4.89
C LYS A 143 -5.44 18.24 5.85
N ASP A 144 -5.85 17.49 6.85
CA ASP A 144 -4.96 16.96 7.88
C ASP A 144 -4.32 15.62 7.45
N LEU A 145 -4.80 15.02 6.35
CA LEU A 145 -4.20 13.82 5.76
C LEU A 145 -3.01 14.16 4.86
N LEU A 146 -1.99 13.30 4.84
CA LEU A 146 -0.88 13.41 3.88
C LEU A 146 -1.39 13.32 2.44
N ILE A 147 -2.23 12.34 2.16
CA ILE A 147 -2.84 12.11 0.85
C ILE A 147 -4.37 12.16 1.01
N PRO A 148 -4.97 13.35 0.87
CA PRO A 148 -6.40 13.58 1.10
C PRO A 148 -7.26 13.08 -0.07
N LEU A 149 -7.02 11.85 -0.53
CA LEU A 149 -7.71 11.20 -1.64
C LEU A 149 -8.30 9.87 -1.17
N SER A 150 -9.41 9.44 -1.79
CA SER A 150 -9.98 8.14 -1.43
C SER A 150 -9.17 6.98 -1.99
N PRO A 151 -9.13 5.82 -1.31
CA PRO A 151 -8.51 4.59 -1.84
C PRO A 151 -9.07 4.24 -3.22
N LYS A 152 -10.39 4.37 -3.40
CA LYS A 152 -11.06 4.12 -4.69
C LYS A 152 -10.50 4.98 -5.83
N THR A 153 -10.19 6.26 -5.55
CA THR A 153 -9.58 7.17 -6.52
C THR A 153 -8.19 6.69 -6.92
N ILE A 154 -7.34 6.39 -5.93
CA ILE A 154 -5.95 5.95 -6.16
C ILE A 154 -5.92 4.64 -6.95
N GLY A 155 -6.65 3.62 -6.49
CA GLY A 155 -6.71 2.33 -7.16
C GLY A 155 -7.36 2.40 -8.54
N GLY A 156 -8.35 3.27 -8.72
CA GLY A 156 -8.96 3.54 -10.03
C GLY A 156 -7.98 4.16 -11.02
N GLU A 157 -7.26 5.20 -10.60
CA GLU A 157 -6.22 5.85 -11.43
C GLU A 157 -5.10 4.88 -11.79
N PHE A 158 -4.63 4.07 -10.84
CA PHE A 158 -3.58 3.08 -11.06
C PHE A 158 -4.02 2.00 -12.05
N ARG A 159 -5.19 1.41 -11.85
CA ARG A 159 -5.76 0.38 -12.75
C ARG A 159 -5.96 0.90 -14.16
N ASN A 160 -6.48 2.12 -14.28
CA ASN A 160 -6.67 2.76 -15.59
C ASN A 160 -5.34 3.01 -16.30
N ALA A 161 -4.30 3.45 -15.57
CA ALA A 161 -2.96 3.62 -16.12
C ALA A 161 -2.38 2.28 -16.61
N CYS A 162 -2.49 1.22 -15.83
CA CYS A 162 -2.04 -0.13 -16.24
C CYS A 162 -2.74 -0.56 -17.54
N LYS A 163 -4.06 -0.37 -17.63
CA LYS A 163 -4.82 -0.68 -18.85
C LYS A 163 -4.32 0.09 -20.07
N ILE A 164 -4.11 1.40 -19.94
CA ILE A 164 -3.64 2.26 -21.04
C ILE A 164 -2.22 1.89 -21.48
N LEU A 165 -1.37 1.49 -20.53
CA LEU A 165 0.03 1.15 -20.79
C LEU A 165 0.26 -0.32 -21.19
N GLY A 166 -0.80 -1.13 -21.28
CA GLY A 166 -0.69 -2.56 -21.55
C GLY A 166 0.05 -3.34 -20.47
N ILE A 167 -0.06 -2.90 -19.22
CA ILE A 167 0.53 -3.58 -18.06
C ILE A 167 -0.51 -4.56 -17.50
N GLU A 168 -0.26 -5.85 -17.69
CA GLU A 168 -1.18 -6.89 -17.30
C GLU A 168 -0.96 -7.34 -15.85
N ASP A 169 -2.05 -7.69 -15.19
CA ASP A 169 -2.09 -8.28 -13.84
C ASP A 169 -1.21 -7.56 -12.81
N LEU A 170 -1.12 -6.23 -12.85
CA LEU A 170 -0.47 -5.43 -11.83
C LEU A 170 -1.53 -4.66 -11.03
N ARG A 171 -1.48 -4.80 -9.70
CA ARG A 171 -2.39 -4.14 -8.75
C ARG A 171 -1.61 -3.16 -7.88
N PHE A 172 -2.30 -2.16 -7.35
CA PHE A 172 -1.67 -1.19 -6.45
C PHE A 172 -1.04 -1.88 -5.21
N HIS A 173 -1.68 -2.93 -4.70
CA HIS A 173 -1.15 -3.71 -3.56
C HIS A 173 0.21 -4.37 -3.85
N ASP A 174 0.53 -4.67 -5.11
CA ASP A 174 1.80 -5.28 -5.48
C ASP A 174 2.99 -4.31 -5.27
N LEU A 175 2.72 -3.01 -5.17
CA LEU A 175 3.72 -1.99 -4.81
C LEU A 175 4.27 -2.19 -3.38
N ARG A 176 3.43 -2.68 -2.45
CA ARG A 176 3.88 -3.06 -1.10
C ARG A 176 4.83 -4.26 -1.16
N HIS A 177 4.54 -5.24 -2.02
CA HIS A 177 5.45 -6.37 -2.24
C HIS A 177 6.76 -5.90 -2.86
N GLU A 178 6.71 -5.00 -3.81
CA GLU A 178 7.89 -4.36 -4.41
C GLU A 178 8.75 -3.65 -3.36
N GLY A 179 8.14 -2.87 -2.46
CA GLY A 179 8.84 -2.19 -1.37
C GLY A 179 9.58 -3.16 -0.46
N CYS A 180 8.90 -4.21 0.04
CA CYS A 180 9.53 -5.23 0.89
C CYS A 180 10.66 -5.97 0.14
N THR A 181 10.47 -6.28 -1.15
CA THR A 181 11.49 -6.92 -1.97
C THR A 181 12.74 -6.04 -2.11
N ARG A 182 12.57 -4.75 -2.34
CA ARG A 182 13.69 -3.79 -2.42
C ARG A 182 14.48 -3.70 -1.11
N LEU A 183 13.80 -3.69 0.04
CA LEU A 183 14.46 -3.71 1.35
C LEU A 183 15.28 -5.00 1.52
N ALA A 184 14.72 -6.15 1.16
CA ALA A 184 15.45 -7.43 1.21
C ALA A 184 16.67 -7.44 0.25
N GLU A 185 16.53 -6.91 -0.96
CA GLU A 185 17.64 -6.78 -1.94
C GLU A 185 18.74 -5.84 -1.45
N GLN A 186 18.40 -4.86 -0.61
CA GLN A 186 19.34 -3.94 0.04
C GLN A 186 20.02 -4.56 1.26
N GLY A 187 19.62 -5.77 1.67
CA GLY A 187 20.21 -6.50 2.78
C GLY A 187 19.53 -6.25 4.13
N PHE A 188 18.34 -5.64 4.15
CA PHE A 188 17.56 -5.51 5.39
C PHE A 188 17.16 -6.89 5.90
N THR A 189 17.29 -7.10 7.20
CA THR A 189 16.82 -8.31 7.89
C THR A 189 15.29 -8.32 8.00
N ILE A 190 14.71 -9.50 8.23
CA ILE A 190 13.24 -9.62 8.40
C ILE A 190 12.68 -8.70 9.50
N PRO A 191 13.30 -8.60 10.71
CA PRO A 191 12.85 -7.64 11.71
C PRO A 191 12.88 -6.19 11.21
N GLN A 192 13.92 -5.78 10.48
CA GLN A 192 14.02 -4.43 9.93
C GLN A 192 12.96 -4.17 8.85
N ILE A 193 12.69 -5.15 7.96
CA ILE A 193 11.60 -5.06 6.98
C ILE A 193 10.25 -4.97 7.70
N GLN A 194 10.08 -5.69 8.82
CA GLN A 194 8.85 -5.63 9.62
C GLN A 194 8.62 -4.24 10.24
N GLN A 195 9.68 -3.60 10.73
CA GLN A 195 9.60 -2.22 11.27
C GLN A 195 9.15 -1.19 10.23
N VAL A 196 9.49 -1.39 8.96
CA VAL A 196 9.02 -0.54 7.87
C VAL A 196 7.63 -0.97 7.40
N SER A 197 7.42 -2.25 7.17
CA SER A 197 6.22 -2.75 6.49
C SER A 197 5.03 -3.02 7.41
N LEU A 198 5.26 -3.15 8.72
CA LEU A 198 4.25 -3.49 9.74
C LEU A 198 3.47 -4.77 9.44
N HIS A 199 4.13 -5.81 8.93
CA HIS A 199 3.53 -7.13 8.83
C HIS A 199 3.35 -7.74 10.22
N ASP A 200 2.20 -8.35 10.48
CA ASP A 200 1.89 -8.92 11.79
C ASP A 200 2.69 -10.19 12.09
N SER A 201 3.09 -10.93 11.06
CA SER A 201 3.83 -12.17 11.23
C SER A 201 5.06 -12.25 10.32
N TRP A 202 6.10 -12.91 10.82
CA TRP A 202 7.30 -13.22 10.04
C TRP A 202 7.00 -14.15 8.87
N GLY A 203 6.07 -15.10 9.04
CA GLY A 203 5.62 -15.98 7.95
C GLY A 203 5.09 -15.24 6.71
N SER A 204 4.60 -14.01 6.90
CA SER A 204 4.23 -13.13 5.77
C SER A 204 5.45 -12.55 5.04
N LEU A 205 6.61 -12.52 5.71
CA LEU A 205 7.86 -11.96 5.21
C LEU A 205 8.87 -13.05 4.74
N GLU A 206 8.64 -14.34 5.05
CA GLU A 206 9.52 -15.44 4.66
C GLU A 206 9.83 -15.47 3.16
N ARG A 207 8.86 -15.06 2.32
CA ARG A 207 9.06 -14.96 0.87
C ARG A 207 10.21 -14.04 0.45
N TYR A 208 10.60 -13.10 1.33
CA TYR A 208 11.67 -12.14 1.06
C TYR A 208 13.06 -12.62 1.53
N VAL A 209 13.12 -13.68 2.34
CA VAL A 209 14.39 -14.23 2.87
C VAL A 209 15.28 -14.76 1.74
N SER A 210 14.65 -15.39 0.75
CA SER A 210 15.35 -16.06 -0.37
C SER A 210 15.39 -15.24 -1.65
N VAL A 211 15.14 -13.93 -1.56
CA VAL A 211 15.15 -13.06 -2.74
C VAL A 211 16.57 -13.00 -3.32
N LYS A 212 16.75 -13.57 -4.50
CA LYS A 212 17.96 -13.35 -5.30
C LYS A 212 17.94 -11.91 -5.80
N LYS A 213 19.05 -11.19 -5.59
CA LYS A 213 19.21 -9.83 -6.13
C LYS A 213 18.88 -9.83 -7.62
N ARG A 214 17.90 -9.03 -8.00
CA ARG A 214 17.60 -8.82 -9.43
C ARG A 214 18.81 -8.18 -10.08
N LYS A 215 19.16 -8.62 -11.29
CA LYS A 215 20.23 -7.95 -12.04
C LYS A 215 19.85 -6.48 -12.19
N LYS A 216 20.71 -5.58 -11.70
CA LYS A 216 20.56 -4.15 -11.96
C LYS A 216 20.67 -3.97 -13.47
N THR A 217 19.56 -3.62 -14.10
CA THR A 217 19.51 -3.36 -15.55
C THR A 217 19.44 -1.87 -15.82
N ILE A 218 19.99 -1.01 -14.95
CA ILE A 218 20.24 0.40 -15.33
C ILE A 218 21.31 0.92 -14.36
N GLU A 219 22.50 1.12 -14.88
CA GLU A 219 23.42 2.12 -14.43
C GLU A 219 22.94 3.48 -14.92
#